data_1ce9dea5d4a9b296098d649fb1c71fc2
#
_entry.id   1ce9dea5d4a9b296098d649fb1c71fc2
#
_cell.length_a   1.000
_cell.length_b   1.000
_cell.length_c   1.000
_cell.angle_alpha   90.00
_cell.angle_beta   90.00
_cell.angle_gamma   90.00
#
_symmetry.space_group_name_H-M   'P 1'
#
loop_
_entity.id
_entity.type
_entity.pdbx_description
1 polymer ?
#
loop_
_entity_poly.entity_id
_entity_poly.type
_entity_poly.pdbx_seq_one_letter_code
_entity_poly.pdbx_strand_id
1 'polypeptide(L)'
;RHVGHDGRIARLGLGAVVLVGDENEGYTYAHIEGLEKAMDKLGIDKKADAVWKYSVGEDETCYDAIADCIDQGCNIVFTNSYGHQSFAKQAAEENPDVQIVAMTGDQAKASGLANFHNAFTEIYEARYVAGIVAGMKIAELEQAGKLTDANYAADGTVKGGYVGAYPYAEVVSGYTAFFLGV
;
A
#
# COMPACT_ATOMS: atom_id res chain seq x y z
N ARG A 1 -19.15 14.27 -12.88
CA ARG A 1 -19.13 15.59 -12.20
C ARG A 1 -20.58 16.10 -12.18
N HIS A 2 -21.29 15.91 -11.07
CA HIS A 2 -22.53 16.66 -10.83
C HIS A 2 -22.13 17.96 -10.10
N VAL A 3 -22.17 19.06 -10.81
CA VAL A 3 -22.07 20.40 -10.22
C VAL A 3 -23.48 20.77 -9.78
N GLY A 4 -23.72 20.87 -8.49
CA GLY A 4 -24.97 21.40 -7.95
C GLY A 4 -25.14 22.86 -8.35
N HIS A 5 -26.39 23.34 -8.43
CA HIS A 5 -26.79 24.67 -8.93
C HIS A 5 -26.20 25.86 -8.12
N ASP A 6 -25.49 25.62 -7.01
CA ASP A 6 -24.87 26.65 -6.16
C ASP A 6 -23.33 26.71 -6.21
N GLY A 7 -22.72 26.02 -7.18
CA GLY A 7 -21.27 26.06 -7.38
C GLY A 7 -20.44 25.34 -6.31
N ARG A 8 -21.07 24.69 -5.33
CA ARG A 8 -20.38 23.82 -4.38
C ARG A 8 -20.18 22.44 -4.99
N ILE A 9 -18.96 21.95 -4.99
CA ILE A 9 -18.69 20.52 -5.19
C ILE A 9 -19.58 19.79 -4.17
N ALA A 10 -20.45 18.89 -4.63
CA ALA A 10 -21.20 18.01 -3.73
C ALA A 10 -20.19 17.45 -2.72
N ARG A 11 -20.43 17.65 -1.41
CA ARG A 11 -19.53 17.12 -0.37
C ARG A 11 -19.23 15.67 -0.74
N LEU A 12 -17.95 15.39 -0.97
CA LEU A 12 -17.49 14.02 -0.93
C LEU A 12 -17.96 13.50 0.43
N GLY A 13 -18.64 12.37 0.45
CA GLY A 13 -19.15 11.83 1.70
C GLY A 13 -18.03 11.54 2.68
N LEU A 14 -18.38 11.10 3.88
CA LEU A 14 -17.40 10.73 4.89
C LEU A 14 -16.50 9.62 4.36
N GLY A 15 -15.18 9.82 4.41
CA GLY A 15 -14.19 8.82 4.04
C GLY A 15 -13.70 8.04 5.25
N ALA A 16 -13.19 6.83 5.04
CA ALA A 16 -12.54 6.04 6.07
C ALA A 16 -11.19 5.54 5.62
N VAL A 17 -10.26 5.43 6.57
CA VAL A 17 -8.92 4.89 6.37
C VAL A 17 -8.64 3.84 7.43
N VAL A 18 -8.46 2.59 7.00
CA VAL A 18 -8.19 1.43 7.84
C VAL A 18 -6.73 1.03 7.65
N LEU A 19 -5.93 1.17 8.70
CA LEU A 19 -4.48 1.08 8.69
C LEU A 19 -3.98 -0.10 9.53
N VAL A 20 -3.08 -0.90 8.97
CA VAL A 20 -2.47 -2.06 9.63
C VAL A 20 -1.54 -1.67 10.78
N GLY A 21 -0.86 -0.54 10.67
CA GLY A 21 0.04 -0.01 11.70
C GLY A 21 -0.50 1.23 12.39
N ASP A 22 0.30 1.79 13.28
CA ASP A 22 0.06 3.08 13.90
C ASP A 22 0.69 4.22 13.08
N GLU A 23 0.55 5.45 13.54
CA GLU A 23 1.07 6.65 12.86
C GLU A 23 2.60 6.75 12.84
N ASN A 24 3.32 5.90 13.59
CA ASN A 24 4.78 5.90 13.69
C ASN A 24 5.43 4.79 12.83
N GLU A 25 4.62 3.84 12.35
CA GLU A 25 5.11 2.77 11.47
C GLU A 25 5.30 3.31 10.06
N GLY A 26 6.49 3.10 9.46
CA GLY A 26 6.92 3.80 8.25
C GLY A 26 6.05 3.54 7.01
N TYR A 27 5.53 2.32 6.84
CA TYR A 27 4.62 1.98 5.74
C TYR A 27 3.27 2.69 5.91
N THR A 28 2.68 2.60 7.11
CA THR A 28 1.43 3.27 7.46
C THR A 28 1.56 4.78 7.36
N TYR A 29 2.66 5.35 7.87
CA TYR A 29 2.93 6.78 7.78
C TYR A 29 2.97 7.31 6.35
N ALA A 30 3.56 6.56 5.41
CA ALA A 30 3.59 6.95 4.01
C ALA A 30 2.17 7.04 3.39
N HIS A 31 1.27 6.12 3.77
CA HIS A 31 -0.14 6.17 3.36
C HIS A 31 -0.87 7.36 3.98
N ILE A 32 -0.66 7.63 5.27
CA ILE A 32 -1.25 8.79 5.96
C ILE A 32 -0.82 10.08 5.26
N GLU A 33 0.48 10.27 5.04
CA GLU A 33 1.03 11.46 4.39
C GLU A 33 0.47 11.66 2.97
N GLY A 34 0.35 10.58 2.20
CA GLY A 34 -0.22 10.61 0.86
C GLY A 34 -1.70 11.00 0.85
N LEU A 35 -2.48 10.42 1.76
CA LEU A 35 -3.90 10.72 1.91
C LEU A 35 -4.14 12.15 2.42
N GLU A 36 -3.39 12.60 3.41
CA GLU A 36 -3.48 13.99 3.91
C GLU A 36 -3.18 15.00 2.80
N LYS A 37 -2.13 14.79 2.00
CA LYS A 37 -1.82 15.63 0.84
C LYS A 37 -2.93 15.64 -0.20
N ALA A 38 -3.59 14.51 -0.42
CA ALA A 38 -4.73 14.41 -1.33
C ALA A 38 -5.95 15.16 -0.77
N MET A 39 -6.25 14.99 0.53
CA MET A 39 -7.33 15.70 1.22
C MET A 39 -7.14 17.21 1.17
N ASP A 40 -5.93 17.71 1.47
CA ASP A 40 -5.60 19.13 1.39
C ASP A 40 -5.86 19.70 -0.01
N LYS A 41 -5.45 18.99 -1.07
CA LYS A 41 -5.70 19.40 -2.46
C LYS A 41 -7.18 19.42 -2.85
N LEU A 42 -7.98 18.58 -2.21
CA LEU A 42 -9.41 18.44 -2.47
C LEU A 42 -10.26 19.32 -1.55
N GLY A 43 -9.66 19.97 -0.54
CA GLY A 43 -10.36 20.75 0.47
C GLY A 43 -11.18 19.87 1.43
N ILE A 44 -10.72 18.66 1.71
CA ILE A 44 -11.33 17.70 2.64
C ILE A 44 -10.70 17.90 4.02
N ASP A 45 -11.53 18.09 5.05
CA ASP A 45 -11.04 18.17 6.42
C ASP A 45 -10.79 16.77 6.99
N LYS A 46 -9.54 16.46 7.30
CA LYS A 46 -9.12 15.14 7.80
C LYS A 46 -9.72 14.72 9.14
N LYS A 47 -10.28 15.65 9.90
CA LYS A 47 -10.94 15.38 11.19
C LYS A 47 -12.46 15.34 11.07
N ALA A 48 -13.01 16.21 10.22
CA ALA A 48 -14.46 16.33 10.06
C ALA A 48 -15.03 15.41 8.98
N ASP A 49 -14.23 15.10 7.94
CA ASP A 49 -14.68 14.38 6.76
C ASP A 49 -14.00 12.99 6.62
N ALA A 50 -13.23 12.54 7.63
CA ALA A 50 -12.57 11.23 7.59
C ALA A 50 -12.54 10.53 8.95
N VAL A 51 -12.77 9.21 8.93
CA VAL A 51 -12.62 8.30 10.06
C VAL A 51 -11.31 7.53 9.90
N TRP A 52 -10.47 7.52 10.93
CA TRP A 52 -9.18 6.85 10.92
C TRP A 52 -9.19 5.68 11.91
N LYS A 53 -8.82 4.48 11.44
CA LYS A 53 -8.66 3.27 12.24
C LYS A 53 -7.21 2.83 12.14
N TYR A 54 -6.53 2.75 13.25
CA TYR A 54 -5.11 2.38 13.37
C TYR A 54 -4.94 0.99 13.99
N SER A 55 -3.82 0.35 13.70
CA SER A 55 -3.43 -0.96 14.27
C SER A 55 -4.51 -2.03 14.06
N VAL A 56 -5.12 -2.03 12.88
CA VAL A 56 -6.14 -3.00 12.49
C VAL A 56 -5.45 -4.24 11.93
N GLY A 57 -5.73 -5.42 12.49
CA GLY A 57 -5.14 -6.68 12.07
C GLY A 57 -5.58 -7.12 10.68
N GLU A 58 -4.84 -8.10 10.12
CA GLU A 58 -5.20 -8.77 8.85
C GLU A 58 -6.11 -9.98 9.12
N ASP A 59 -7.13 -9.79 9.93
CA ASP A 59 -8.10 -10.78 10.39
C ASP A 59 -9.51 -10.18 10.42
N GLU A 60 -10.47 -10.84 11.07
CA GLU A 60 -11.86 -10.38 11.21
C GLU A 60 -11.98 -8.96 11.75
N THR A 61 -11.00 -8.48 12.53
CA THR A 61 -11.00 -7.10 13.03
C THR A 61 -10.96 -6.08 11.90
N CYS A 62 -10.42 -6.44 10.73
CA CYS A 62 -10.46 -5.59 9.55
C CYS A 62 -11.87 -5.41 9.01
N TYR A 63 -12.65 -6.50 8.91
CA TYR A 63 -14.04 -6.43 8.51
C TYR A 63 -14.86 -5.58 9.49
N ASP A 64 -14.71 -5.82 10.80
CA ASP A 64 -15.41 -5.07 11.84
C ASP A 64 -15.08 -3.56 11.78
N ALA A 65 -13.81 -3.23 11.54
CA ALA A 65 -13.39 -1.83 11.39
C ALA A 65 -14.00 -1.16 10.15
N ILE A 66 -14.11 -1.87 9.03
CA ILE A 66 -14.75 -1.38 7.81
C ILE A 66 -16.26 -1.19 8.05
N ALA A 67 -16.91 -2.19 8.64
CA ALA A 67 -18.36 -2.14 8.95
C ALA A 67 -18.69 -0.96 9.88
N ASP A 68 -17.92 -0.77 10.95
CA ASP A 68 -18.06 0.39 11.84
C ASP A 68 -17.90 1.73 11.11
N CYS A 69 -16.97 1.83 10.17
CA CYS A 69 -16.84 3.04 9.34
C CYS A 69 -18.07 3.26 8.44
N ILE A 70 -18.61 2.20 7.84
CA ILE A 70 -19.82 2.27 7.00
C ILE A 70 -21.03 2.69 7.85
N ASP A 71 -21.18 2.14 9.04
CA ASP A 71 -22.24 2.50 9.98
C ASP A 71 -22.17 3.97 10.43
N GLN A 72 -20.97 4.54 10.45
CA GLN A 72 -20.77 5.98 10.67
C GLN A 72 -21.10 6.84 9.45
N GLY A 73 -21.48 6.24 8.33
CA GLY A 73 -21.87 6.92 7.09
C GLY A 73 -20.73 7.13 6.10
N CYS A 74 -19.60 6.43 6.26
CA CYS A 74 -18.53 6.47 5.27
C CYS A 74 -18.99 5.81 3.97
N ASN A 75 -18.82 6.49 2.85
CA ASN A 75 -19.17 5.99 1.51
C ASN A 75 -17.94 5.68 0.65
N ILE A 76 -16.75 5.93 1.15
CA ILE A 76 -15.48 5.47 0.60
C ILE A 76 -14.56 4.99 1.74
N VAL A 77 -13.97 3.80 1.57
CA VAL A 77 -13.06 3.19 2.55
C VAL A 77 -11.75 2.83 1.86
N PHE A 78 -10.63 3.22 2.45
CA PHE A 78 -9.30 2.82 2.04
C PHE A 78 -8.71 1.85 3.08
N THR A 79 -8.18 0.72 2.64
CA THR A 79 -7.41 -0.19 3.50
C THR A 79 -5.97 -0.26 2.99
N ASN A 80 -4.96 -0.32 3.87
CA ASN A 80 -3.57 -0.18 3.43
C ASN A 80 -2.74 -1.47 3.44
N SER A 81 -3.30 -2.61 3.83
CA SER A 81 -2.54 -3.85 3.84
C SER A 81 -3.03 -4.87 2.80
N TYR A 82 -2.09 -5.67 2.26
CA TYR A 82 -2.42 -6.78 1.36
C TYR A 82 -3.39 -7.77 2.02
N GLY A 83 -3.20 -8.11 3.29
CA GLY A 83 -4.06 -9.02 4.02
C GLY A 83 -5.46 -8.47 4.31
N HIS A 84 -5.67 -7.17 4.25
CA HIS A 84 -6.99 -6.56 4.39
C HIS A 84 -7.93 -6.84 3.21
N GLN A 85 -7.41 -7.16 2.01
CA GLN A 85 -8.21 -7.19 0.79
C GLN A 85 -9.37 -8.19 0.80
N SER A 86 -9.23 -9.33 1.47
CA SER A 86 -10.30 -10.33 1.54
C SER A 86 -11.48 -9.82 2.35
N PHE A 87 -11.23 -9.14 3.45
CA PHE A 87 -12.24 -8.51 4.31
C PHE A 87 -12.85 -7.27 3.65
N ALA A 88 -12.02 -6.49 2.96
CA ALA A 88 -12.45 -5.36 2.15
C ALA A 88 -13.36 -5.79 1.00
N LYS A 89 -13.05 -6.90 0.34
CA LYS A 89 -13.90 -7.50 -0.70
C LYS A 89 -15.25 -7.95 -0.14
N GLN A 90 -15.25 -8.66 1.00
CA GLN A 90 -16.48 -9.07 1.68
C GLN A 90 -17.36 -7.87 2.01
N ALA A 91 -16.79 -6.83 2.61
CA ALA A 91 -17.52 -5.60 2.93
C ALA A 91 -18.10 -4.92 1.66
N ALA A 92 -17.37 -4.96 0.53
CA ALA A 92 -17.85 -4.42 -0.74
C ALA A 92 -19.01 -5.22 -1.32
N GLU A 93 -19.01 -6.56 -1.19
CA GLU A 93 -20.11 -7.44 -1.63
C GLU A 93 -21.39 -7.12 -0.86
N GLU A 94 -21.29 -6.85 0.43
CA GLU A 94 -22.45 -6.57 1.31
C GLU A 94 -22.94 -5.11 1.23
N ASN A 95 -22.09 -4.18 0.76
CA ASN A 95 -22.39 -2.75 0.71
C ASN A 95 -22.13 -2.17 -0.69
N PRO A 96 -22.99 -2.45 -1.70
CA PRO A 96 -22.74 -2.09 -3.09
C PRO A 96 -22.67 -0.58 -3.36
N ASP A 97 -23.21 0.24 -2.47
CA ASP A 97 -23.20 1.71 -2.57
C ASP A 97 -21.92 2.34 -1.98
N VAL A 98 -21.08 1.57 -1.30
CA VAL A 98 -19.84 2.03 -0.67
C VAL A 98 -18.65 1.66 -1.57
N GLN A 99 -17.80 2.63 -1.88
CA GLN A 99 -16.56 2.39 -2.63
C GLN A 99 -15.46 1.91 -1.68
N ILE A 100 -14.84 0.77 -1.97
CA ILE A 100 -13.76 0.22 -1.15
C ILE A 100 -12.51 0.07 -2.00
N VAL A 101 -11.42 0.66 -1.53
CA VAL A 101 -10.12 0.67 -2.19
C VAL A 101 -9.10 -0.04 -1.30
N ALA A 102 -8.72 -1.26 -1.65
CA ALA A 102 -7.62 -1.97 -1.01
C ALA A 102 -6.30 -1.55 -1.68
N MET A 103 -5.48 -0.84 -0.93
CA MET A 103 -4.12 -0.51 -1.36
C MET A 103 -3.30 -1.79 -1.41
N THR A 104 -2.52 -1.96 -2.47
CA THR A 104 -1.94 -3.26 -2.84
C THR A 104 -3.02 -4.30 -3.21
N GLY A 105 -2.72 -5.59 -3.19
CA GLY A 105 -3.70 -6.62 -3.48
C GLY A 105 -3.96 -6.85 -4.98
N ASP A 106 -4.75 -7.87 -5.28
CA ASP A 106 -4.96 -8.37 -6.63
C ASP A 106 -6.38 -8.96 -6.88
N GLN A 107 -7.26 -8.89 -5.89
CA GLN A 107 -8.57 -9.55 -5.95
C GLN A 107 -9.64 -8.74 -6.67
N ALA A 108 -9.49 -7.42 -6.82
CA ALA A 108 -10.55 -6.56 -7.35
C ALA A 108 -10.96 -6.95 -8.78
N LYS A 109 -9.98 -7.17 -9.67
CA LYS A 109 -10.26 -7.56 -11.06
C LYS A 109 -11.02 -8.89 -11.17
N ALA A 110 -10.66 -9.86 -10.33
CA ALA A 110 -11.28 -11.20 -10.34
C ALA A 110 -12.65 -11.21 -9.67
N SER A 111 -12.91 -10.29 -8.73
CA SER A 111 -14.19 -10.21 -8.02
C SER A 111 -15.36 -9.81 -8.92
N GLY A 112 -15.12 -9.00 -9.94
CA GLY A 112 -16.17 -8.44 -10.79
C GLY A 112 -17.04 -7.38 -10.10
N LEU A 113 -16.72 -6.97 -8.88
CA LEU A 113 -17.45 -5.94 -8.13
C LEU A 113 -17.13 -4.55 -8.68
N ALA A 114 -18.16 -3.75 -8.90
CA ALA A 114 -18.01 -2.39 -9.42
C ALA A 114 -17.51 -1.38 -8.37
N ASN A 115 -17.63 -1.72 -7.10
CA ASN A 115 -17.31 -0.89 -5.95
C ASN A 115 -16.08 -1.37 -5.15
N PHE A 116 -15.36 -2.39 -5.63
CA PHE A 116 -14.14 -2.87 -5.03
C PHE A 116 -12.95 -2.67 -5.96
N HIS A 117 -11.92 -2.01 -5.46
CA HIS A 117 -10.75 -1.60 -6.24
C HIS A 117 -9.45 -2.00 -5.55
N ASN A 118 -8.43 -2.33 -6.34
CA ASN A 118 -7.06 -2.38 -5.85
C ASN A 118 -6.27 -1.19 -6.41
N ALA A 119 -5.48 -0.56 -5.58
CA ALA A 119 -4.51 0.45 -5.98
C ALA A 119 -3.10 -0.07 -5.65
N PHE A 120 -2.26 -0.19 -6.68
CA PHE A 120 -0.89 -0.66 -6.56
C PHE A 120 0.02 0.19 -7.43
N THR A 121 1.19 0.54 -6.91
CA THR A 121 2.20 1.28 -7.64
C THR A 121 3.26 0.33 -8.21
N GLU A 122 3.97 0.76 -9.25
CA GLU A 122 5.05 -0.01 -9.86
C GLU A 122 6.34 0.07 -9.00
N ILE A 123 6.22 -0.25 -7.69
CA ILE A 123 7.31 -0.15 -6.71
C ILE A 123 8.53 -1.01 -7.10
N TYR A 124 8.33 -2.06 -7.88
CA TYR A 124 9.42 -2.88 -8.41
C TYR A 124 10.40 -2.08 -9.28
N GLU A 125 9.98 -1.01 -9.94
CA GLU A 125 10.87 -0.13 -10.70
C GLU A 125 11.86 0.59 -9.77
N ALA A 126 11.37 1.13 -8.66
CA ALA A 126 12.24 1.73 -7.64
C ALA A 126 13.18 0.69 -7.01
N ARG A 127 12.73 -0.57 -6.85
CA ARG A 127 13.58 -1.67 -6.38
C ARG A 127 14.66 -2.02 -7.39
N TYR A 128 14.37 -1.99 -8.69
CA TYR A 128 15.37 -2.19 -9.75
C TYR A 128 16.46 -1.11 -9.70
N VAL A 129 16.07 0.17 -9.59
CA VAL A 129 17.02 1.28 -9.45
C VAL A 129 17.87 1.13 -8.19
N ALA A 130 17.28 0.74 -7.06
CA ALA A 130 18.01 0.45 -5.83
C ALA A 130 19.01 -0.71 -6.01
N GLY A 131 18.66 -1.72 -6.81
CA GLY A 131 19.56 -2.80 -7.21
C GLY A 131 20.75 -2.29 -7.99
N ILE A 132 20.54 -1.41 -8.98
CA ILE A 132 21.66 -0.79 -9.74
C ILE A 132 22.64 -0.07 -8.81
N VAL A 133 22.13 0.73 -7.86
CA VAL A 133 22.93 1.45 -6.87
C VAL A 133 23.73 0.47 -6.01
N ALA A 134 23.11 -0.64 -5.58
CA ALA A 134 23.80 -1.69 -4.82
C ALA A 134 24.90 -2.36 -5.64
N GLY A 135 24.65 -2.68 -6.91
CA GLY A 135 25.65 -3.24 -7.83
C GLY A 135 26.83 -2.31 -8.04
N MET A 136 26.55 -1.02 -8.26
CA MET A 136 27.61 0.01 -8.36
C MET A 136 28.47 0.07 -7.07
N LYS A 137 27.83 -0.04 -5.90
CA LYS A 137 28.54 -0.04 -4.62
C LYS A 137 29.38 -1.31 -4.41
N ILE A 138 28.90 -2.45 -4.84
CA ILE A 138 29.66 -3.71 -4.82
C ILE A 138 30.91 -3.57 -5.70
N ALA A 139 30.77 -3.08 -6.93
CA ALA A 139 31.90 -2.86 -7.84
C ALA A 139 32.94 -1.88 -7.28
N GLU A 140 32.49 -0.79 -6.63
CA GLU A 140 33.39 0.13 -5.92
C GLU A 140 34.20 -0.57 -4.81
N LEU A 141 33.52 -1.39 -4.00
CA LEU A 141 34.13 -2.12 -2.89
C LEU A 141 35.15 -3.15 -3.41
N GLU A 142 34.82 -3.83 -4.50
CA GLU A 142 35.74 -4.80 -5.15
C GLU A 142 36.98 -4.10 -5.68
N GLN A 143 36.84 -3.02 -6.44
CA GLN A 143 37.94 -2.21 -6.96
C GLN A 143 38.82 -1.64 -5.84
N ALA A 144 38.25 -1.30 -4.71
CA ALA A 144 38.97 -0.82 -3.53
C ALA A 144 39.62 -1.95 -2.71
N GLY A 145 39.51 -3.23 -3.11
CA GLY A 145 40.03 -4.37 -2.38
C GLY A 145 39.40 -4.57 -0.99
N LYS A 146 38.18 -4.12 -0.81
CA LYS A 146 37.46 -4.21 0.47
C LYS A 146 36.60 -5.48 0.60
N LEU A 147 36.46 -6.26 -0.46
CA LEU A 147 35.81 -7.57 -0.41
C LEU A 147 36.85 -8.64 -0.06
N THR A 148 36.45 -9.59 0.76
CA THR A 148 37.26 -10.73 1.20
C THR A 148 36.65 -12.04 0.67
N ASP A 149 37.36 -13.16 0.76
CA ASP A 149 36.83 -14.47 0.35
C ASP A 149 35.49 -14.82 1.02
N ALA A 150 35.21 -14.29 2.23
CA ALA A 150 33.93 -14.47 2.91
C ALA A 150 32.76 -13.83 2.18
N ASN A 151 33.00 -12.83 1.34
CA ASN A 151 31.99 -12.13 0.56
C ASN A 151 31.63 -12.85 -0.75
N TYR A 152 32.37 -13.88 -1.14
CA TYR A 152 32.11 -14.61 -2.38
C TYR A 152 31.52 -15.99 -2.12
N ALA A 153 30.62 -16.43 -3.01
CA ALA A 153 30.16 -17.81 -3.08
C ALA A 153 31.22 -18.71 -3.77
N ALA A 154 31.01 -20.03 -3.73
CA ALA A 154 31.96 -20.99 -4.31
C ALA A 154 32.14 -20.86 -5.84
N ASP A 155 31.16 -20.26 -6.51
CA ASP A 155 31.19 -19.97 -7.95
C ASP A 155 31.84 -18.63 -8.32
N GLY A 156 32.35 -17.90 -7.32
CA GLY A 156 32.97 -16.59 -7.49
C GLY A 156 31.99 -15.41 -7.54
N THR A 157 30.71 -15.63 -7.34
CA THR A 157 29.73 -14.52 -7.27
C THR A 157 29.74 -13.86 -5.90
N VAL A 158 29.48 -12.56 -5.84
CA VAL A 158 29.35 -11.82 -4.58
C VAL A 158 28.07 -12.21 -3.88
N LYS A 159 28.16 -12.56 -2.60
CA LYS A 159 26.98 -12.89 -1.77
C LYS A 159 26.21 -11.63 -1.44
N GLY A 160 24.91 -11.62 -1.73
CA GLY A 160 23.96 -10.62 -1.30
C GLY A 160 22.85 -11.23 -0.47
N GLY A 161 22.26 -10.43 0.40
CA GLY A 161 21.07 -10.81 1.16
C GLY A 161 19.96 -9.77 0.96
N TYR A 162 18.72 -10.24 0.80
CA TYR A 162 17.55 -9.39 0.72
C TYR A 162 16.52 -9.88 1.73
N VAL A 163 16.05 -8.98 2.61
CA VAL A 163 15.01 -9.33 3.58
C VAL A 163 13.66 -8.97 2.96
N GLY A 164 12.90 -9.99 2.56
CA GLY A 164 11.51 -9.84 2.13
C GLY A 164 10.59 -9.83 3.34
N ALA A 165 9.61 -8.91 3.35
CA ALA A 165 8.67 -8.79 4.48
C ALA A 165 7.72 -10.00 4.57
N TYR A 166 7.12 -10.41 3.44
CA TYR A 166 6.17 -11.51 3.32
C TYR A 166 6.32 -12.22 1.97
N PRO A 167 5.86 -13.48 1.83
CA PRO A 167 5.94 -14.23 0.57
C PRO A 167 4.80 -13.85 -0.42
N TYR A 168 4.43 -12.58 -0.49
CA TYR A 168 3.43 -12.09 -1.43
C TYR A 168 4.01 -11.75 -2.79
N ALA A 169 3.21 -11.81 -3.84
CA ALA A 169 3.63 -11.54 -5.22
C ALA A 169 4.29 -10.15 -5.37
N GLU A 170 3.80 -9.15 -4.68
CA GLU A 170 4.38 -7.79 -4.68
C GLU A 170 5.80 -7.76 -4.08
N VAL A 171 6.05 -8.53 -3.01
CA VAL A 171 7.37 -8.62 -2.37
C VAL A 171 8.33 -9.41 -3.26
N VAL A 172 7.84 -10.51 -3.85
CA VAL A 172 8.59 -11.33 -4.83
C VAL A 172 9.02 -10.48 -6.02
N SER A 173 8.11 -9.71 -6.61
CA SER A 173 8.44 -8.81 -7.73
C SER A 173 9.50 -7.78 -7.33
N GLY A 174 9.44 -7.26 -6.11
CA GLY A 174 10.38 -6.29 -5.57
C GLY A 174 11.80 -6.83 -5.46
N TYR A 175 12.01 -7.97 -4.80
CA TYR A 175 13.36 -8.53 -4.67
C TYR A 175 13.88 -9.09 -5.99
N THR A 176 13.00 -9.59 -6.86
CA THR A 176 13.41 -10.02 -8.21
C THR A 176 13.93 -8.83 -9.02
N ALA A 177 13.21 -7.70 -9.00
CA ALA A 177 13.64 -6.48 -9.66
C ALA A 177 14.95 -5.95 -9.08
N PHE A 178 15.11 -5.96 -7.75
CA PHE A 178 16.36 -5.59 -7.08
C PHE A 178 17.53 -6.46 -7.55
N PHE A 179 17.35 -7.78 -7.56
CA PHE A 179 18.37 -8.72 -8.02
C PHE A 179 18.78 -8.46 -9.48
N LEU A 180 17.81 -8.22 -10.37
CA LEU A 180 18.07 -7.88 -11.77
C LEU A 180 18.81 -6.55 -11.93
N GLY A 181 18.58 -5.60 -11.02
CA GLY A 181 19.30 -4.33 -10.98
C GLY A 181 20.76 -4.49 -10.57
N VAL A 182 21.06 -5.36 -9.59
CA VAL A 182 22.42 -5.66 -9.11
C VAL A 182 23.27 -6.26 -10.21
#